data_25e99e75f4579ce8c216c3e6ecdd41e8
#
_entry.id   25e99e75f4579ce8c216c3e6ecdd41e8
#
_cell.length_a   1.000
_cell.length_b   1.000
_cell.length_c   1.000
_cell.angle_alpha   90.00
_cell.angle_beta   90.00
_cell.angle_gamma   90.00
#
_symmetry.space_group_name_H-M   'P 1'
#
loop_
_entity.id
_entity.type
_entity.pdbx_description
1 polymer ?
#
loop_
_entity_poly.entity_id
_entity_poly.type
_entity_poly.pdbx_seq_one_letter_code
_entity_poly.pdbx_strand_id
1 'polypeptide(L)'
;MTAPDLISIEDFFGAPERTGASISPDGSRIAYLAPWRNRLNVWIQDLEEGSEARCVTADDVRSVLDYRWTDDPRWLLYLQDSGGDENHHVFRVDLHDPEADAVDLTPFPGSRVYSLEQSRDKDGVFTLAMNARSLAEFDLYELVIATGELTVIGESPGPGTGWSAGVGGDLLLSEFTDQGHMKISRRRAGSDDVTHVTTFDGSDYPYGVTLTHPTADGTGVLIDSVTNSDLTVLARIDLETGEETVVDSHPSMELDASRRAVEQSGSPLIFSRSTGELIGVRYLGERQVIHAVDADFAEVLKNVEALSDGDVGALSSDDSGKKWVVGFTHDRDPNVTYFYDHETGESRMLFRPYPHLDPRDMAVMTPVTIEARDGLPLPSYLTLPVGVEPANLPMVVLVHGGPWYRDAWRYTPGVQFLANRGYAVLQVNFRGSTGYGKAHTQAAIGEFAGKMHTDLVDGVEWAVAQGYADRDRVAIMGGSYGGYAALVGATFTPEVFAASIDYVGVSDLANFMRTQPAFARPGLVNNWYRYVGDPAIPEQEADMLARSPISRLDDVTRPLMIAQGANDARVVKAESDNVVERLRARGVEVDYLVFDDEGHGFVNPENNITFYRAVEKFLAEHLGGRAK
;
A
#
# COMPACT_ATOMS: atom_id res chain seq x y z
N MET A 1 -11.37 4.71 -33.45
CA MET A 1 -12.46 4.27 -32.53
C MET A 1 -13.10 5.55 -31.99
N THR A 2 -14.39 5.56 -31.74
CA THR A 2 -15.06 6.70 -31.06
C THR A 2 -14.78 6.59 -29.57
N ALA A 3 -14.71 7.74 -28.88
CA ALA A 3 -14.59 7.75 -27.43
C ALA A 3 -15.76 6.99 -26.78
N PRO A 4 -15.53 6.17 -25.75
CA PRO A 4 -16.58 5.47 -25.03
C PRO A 4 -17.52 6.47 -24.34
N ASP A 5 -18.70 6.02 -23.94
CA ASP A 5 -19.60 6.82 -23.13
C ASP A 5 -18.95 7.17 -21.77
N LEU A 6 -19.45 8.25 -21.14
CA LEU A 6 -19.03 8.59 -19.79
C LEU A 6 -19.55 7.53 -18.81
N ILE A 7 -18.63 6.76 -18.25
CA ILE A 7 -18.92 5.80 -17.20
C ILE A 7 -19.26 6.59 -15.92
N SER A 8 -20.23 6.14 -15.15
CA SER A 8 -20.63 6.85 -13.92
C SER A 8 -19.53 6.84 -12.87
N ILE A 9 -19.53 7.84 -12.00
CA ILE A 9 -18.57 7.89 -10.88
C ILE A 9 -18.83 6.73 -9.92
N GLU A 10 -20.10 6.39 -9.75
CA GLU A 10 -20.56 5.26 -8.95
C GLU A 10 -20.01 3.92 -9.48
N ASP A 11 -19.89 3.76 -10.80
CA ASP A 11 -19.33 2.54 -11.40
C ASP A 11 -17.82 2.40 -11.18
N PHE A 12 -17.08 3.52 -11.08
CA PHE A 12 -15.64 3.50 -10.78
C PHE A 12 -15.32 3.36 -9.29
N PHE A 13 -16.11 4.02 -8.42
CA PHE A 13 -15.77 4.23 -7.01
C PHE A 13 -16.79 3.64 -6.03
N GLY A 14 -17.84 2.99 -6.53
CA GLY A 14 -18.73 2.18 -5.73
C GLY A 14 -18.03 0.93 -5.20
N ALA A 15 -18.63 0.30 -4.20
CA ALA A 15 -18.10 -0.95 -3.67
C ALA A 15 -18.06 -2.04 -4.78
N PRO A 16 -16.98 -2.85 -4.86
CA PRO A 16 -16.94 -4.00 -5.77
C PRO A 16 -18.01 -5.02 -5.41
N GLU A 17 -18.51 -5.76 -6.40
CA GLU A 17 -19.44 -6.86 -6.11
C GLU A 17 -18.80 -7.96 -5.28
N ARG A 18 -17.54 -8.29 -5.57
CA ARG A 18 -16.70 -9.24 -4.81
C ARG A 18 -15.24 -8.90 -5.01
N THR A 19 -14.42 -9.07 -3.98
CA THR A 19 -12.97 -8.86 -4.05
C THR A 19 -12.24 -9.66 -2.99
N GLY A 20 -10.91 -9.76 -3.09
CA GLY A 20 -10.03 -10.28 -2.03
C GLY A 20 -10.34 -11.73 -1.65
N ALA A 21 -10.54 -12.63 -2.61
CA ALA A 21 -10.85 -14.01 -2.31
C ALA A 21 -9.65 -14.82 -1.85
N SER A 22 -9.89 -15.75 -0.91
CA SER A 22 -8.94 -16.77 -0.47
C SER A 22 -9.65 -18.10 -0.24
N ILE A 23 -8.88 -19.20 -0.34
CA ILE A 23 -9.38 -20.55 -0.10
C ILE A 23 -9.14 -20.96 1.35
N SER A 24 -10.06 -21.74 1.94
CA SER A 24 -9.89 -22.33 3.27
C SER A 24 -8.74 -23.36 3.30
N PRO A 25 -8.11 -23.60 4.47
CA PRO A 25 -7.02 -24.57 4.59
C PRO A 25 -7.36 -25.96 4.06
N ASP A 26 -8.58 -26.43 4.31
CA ASP A 26 -9.09 -27.72 3.88
C ASP A 26 -9.50 -27.77 2.37
N GLY A 27 -9.44 -26.64 1.69
CA GLY A 27 -9.80 -26.54 0.28
C GLY A 27 -11.28 -26.73 -0.04
N SER A 28 -12.18 -26.60 0.95
CA SER A 28 -13.62 -26.84 0.77
C SER A 28 -14.42 -25.54 0.52
N ARG A 29 -13.91 -24.38 0.97
CA ARG A 29 -14.61 -23.10 0.96
C ARG A 29 -13.73 -21.97 0.44
N ILE A 30 -14.37 -20.92 -0.03
CA ILE A 30 -13.75 -19.61 -0.27
C ILE A 30 -14.34 -18.57 0.67
N ALA A 31 -13.50 -17.63 1.09
CA ALA A 31 -13.95 -16.37 1.66
C ALA A 31 -13.60 -15.23 0.71
N TYR A 32 -14.39 -14.18 0.73
CA TYR A 32 -14.17 -12.97 -0.06
C TYR A 32 -14.87 -11.77 0.59
N LEU A 33 -14.49 -10.58 0.18
CA LEU A 33 -15.15 -9.34 0.57
C LEU A 33 -16.26 -9.00 -0.43
N ALA A 34 -17.44 -8.68 0.08
CA ALA A 34 -18.58 -8.19 -0.73
C ALA A 34 -19.45 -7.26 0.10
N PRO A 35 -20.26 -6.39 -0.55
CA PRO A 35 -21.11 -5.45 0.16
C PRO A 35 -22.17 -6.12 1.03
N TRP A 36 -22.29 -5.66 2.27
CA TRP A 36 -23.44 -5.84 3.11
C TRP A 36 -23.84 -4.46 3.65
N ARG A 37 -25.06 -3.99 3.33
CA ARG A 37 -25.51 -2.63 3.63
C ARG A 37 -24.51 -1.53 3.25
N ASN A 38 -23.95 -1.65 2.04
CA ASN A 38 -22.99 -0.70 1.46
C ASN A 38 -21.63 -0.62 2.16
N ARG A 39 -21.26 -1.62 2.96
CA ARG A 39 -19.93 -1.81 3.54
C ARG A 39 -19.39 -3.17 3.10
N LEU A 40 -18.09 -3.24 2.79
CA LEU A 40 -17.45 -4.52 2.52
C LEU A 40 -17.44 -5.36 3.79
N ASN A 41 -17.86 -6.59 3.66
CA ASN A 41 -17.90 -7.57 4.73
C ASN A 41 -17.37 -8.90 4.23
N VAL A 42 -16.97 -9.78 5.13
CA VAL A 42 -16.52 -11.11 4.77
C VAL A 42 -17.71 -12.01 4.48
N TRP A 43 -17.68 -12.64 3.34
CA TRP A 43 -18.62 -13.67 2.89
C TRP A 43 -17.88 -14.99 2.74
N ILE A 44 -18.54 -16.09 3.06
CA ILE A 44 -18.03 -17.44 2.82
C ILE A 44 -18.98 -18.20 1.91
N GLN A 45 -18.42 -19.10 1.10
CA GLN A 45 -19.15 -19.93 0.15
C GLN A 45 -18.41 -21.27 -0.01
N ASP A 46 -19.14 -22.38 -0.03
CA ASP A 46 -18.54 -23.67 -0.37
C ASP A 46 -18.10 -23.67 -1.84
N LEU A 47 -17.02 -24.37 -2.17
CA LEU A 47 -16.50 -24.45 -3.54
C LEU A 47 -17.39 -25.23 -4.49
N GLU A 48 -18.36 -25.98 -3.96
CA GLU A 48 -19.35 -26.72 -4.75
C GLU A 48 -20.20 -25.75 -5.60
N GLU A 49 -20.36 -26.06 -6.88
CA GLU A 49 -21.10 -25.21 -7.80
C GLU A 49 -22.57 -25.06 -7.37
N GLY A 50 -23.05 -23.81 -7.30
CA GLY A 50 -24.42 -23.51 -6.89
C GLY A 50 -24.63 -23.39 -5.37
N SER A 51 -23.57 -23.50 -4.56
CA SER A 51 -23.65 -23.27 -3.12
C SER A 51 -24.03 -21.81 -2.79
N GLU A 52 -24.78 -21.60 -1.72
CA GLU A 52 -25.16 -20.27 -1.25
C GLU A 52 -24.05 -19.60 -0.47
N ALA A 53 -23.85 -18.31 -0.73
CA ALA A 53 -22.90 -17.49 0.01
C ALA A 53 -23.56 -16.90 1.27
N ARG A 54 -22.77 -16.75 2.35
CA ARG A 54 -23.20 -16.21 3.64
C ARG A 54 -22.28 -15.09 4.10
N CYS A 55 -22.86 -13.92 4.47
CA CYS A 55 -22.14 -12.87 5.16
C CYS A 55 -21.83 -13.30 6.61
N VAL A 56 -20.61 -13.10 7.08
CA VAL A 56 -20.18 -13.59 8.41
C VAL A 56 -19.69 -12.50 9.36
N THR A 57 -19.53 -11.25 8.90
CA THR A 57 -19.10 -10.14 9.76
C THR A 57 -20.18 -9.09 10.01
N ALA A 58 -21.03 -8.79 9.01
CA ALA A 58 -22.22 -7.94 9.10
C ALA A 58 -22.01 -6.53 9.72
N ASP A 59 -20.84 -5.91 9.54
CA ASP A 59 -20.56 -4.54 9.95
C ASP A 59 -21.25 -3.55 8.99
N ASP A 60 -22.05 -2.60 9.51
CA ASP A 60 -22.75 -1.60 8.71
C ASP A 60 -22.20 -0.16 8.86
N VAL A 61 -21.15 0.00 9.66
CA VAL A 61 -20.50 1.28 9.91
C VAL A 61 -19.27 1.43 9.04
N ARG A 62 -18.38 0.42 9.05
CA ARG A 62 -17.09 0.47 8.38
C ARG A 62 -16.81 -0.79 7.58
N SER A 63 -16.19 -0.64 6.42
CA SER A 63 -15.77 -1.79 5.60
C SER A 63 -14.70 -2.61 6.28
N VAL A 64 -14.85 -3.93 6.29
CA VAL A 64 -13.77 -4.87 6.61
C VAL A 64 -12.83 -4.91 5.40
N LEU A 65 -11.53 -4.73 5.64
CA LEU A 65 -10.52 -4.69 4.57
C LEU A 65 -9.59 -5.89 4.58
N ASP A 66 -9.44 -6.57 5.72
CA ASP A 66 -8.54 -7.72 5.87
C ASP A 66 -9.17 -8.80 6.76
N TYR A 67 -8.99 -10.05 6.34
CA TYR A 67 -9.44 -11.21 7.09
C TYR A 67 -8.43 -12.37 6.96
N ARG A 68 -8.49 -13.32 7.91
CA ARG A 68 -7.60 -14.47 7.98
C ARG A 68 -8.38 -15.75 8.26
N TRP A 69 -8.14 -16.78 7.45
CA TRP A 69 -8.46 -18.13 7.84
C TRP A 69 -7.57 -18.57 9.02
N THR A 70 -8.12 -19.41 9.89
CA THR A 70 -7.32 -20.12 10.91
C THR A 70 -7.19 -21.59 10.50
N ASP A 71 -6.29 -22.33 11.16
CA ASP A 71 -6.16 -23.78 11.02
C ASP A 71 -7.39 -24.56 11.55
N ASP A 72 -8.15 -23.97 12.47
CA ASP A 72 -9.45 -24.49 12.91
C ASP A 72 -10.56 -23.98 11.97
N PRO A 73 -11.26 -24.84 11.21
CA PRO A 73 -12.29 -24.45 10.26
C PRO A 73 -13.52 -23.79 10.90
N ARG A 74 -13.59 -23.77 12.23
CA ARG A 74 -14.62 -23.05 12.98
C ARG A 74 -14.41 -21.54 13.00
N TRP A 75 -13.15 -21.07 12.96
CA TRP A 75 -12.84 -19.69 13.23
C TRP A 75 -12.32 -18.94 12.00
N LEU A 76 -12.78 -17.71 11.87
CA LEU A 76 -12.21 -16.74 10.95
C LEU A 76 -11.91 -15.46 11.75
N LEU A 77 -10.78 -14.83 11.44
CA LEU A 77 -10.38 -13.55 12.03
C LEU A 77 -10.53 -12.43 11.01
N TYR A 78 -10.82 -11.22 11.50
CA TYR A 78 -10.72 -10.01 10.69
C TYR A 78 -10.18 -8.85 11.52
N LEU A 79 -9.64 -7.83 10.84
CA LEU A 79 -9.15 -6.61 11.45
C LEU A 79 -10.12 -5.46 11.15
N GLN A 80 -10.39 -4.64 12.16
CA GLN A 80 -11.27 -3.48 12.04
C GLN A 80 -10.77 -2.33 12.90
N ASP A 81 -10.87 -1.09 12.37
CA ASP A 81 -10.61 0.15 13.08
C ASP A 81 -11.92 0.91 13.38
N SER A 82 -11.82 2.01 14.10
CA SER A 82 -12.98 2.87 14.41
C SER A 82 -12.85 4.22 13.71
N GLY A 83 -13.74 4.48 12.74
CA GLY A 83 -13.84 5.80 12.09
C GLY A 83 -12.59 6.26 11.34
N GLY A 84 -11.69 5.35 10.95
CA GLY A 84 -10.48 5.68 10.21
C GLY A 84 -9.29 6.08 11.09
N ASP A 85 -9.32 5.79 12.40
CA ASP A 85 -8.25 6.11 13.35
C ASP A 85 -7.03 5.18 13.25
N GLU A 86 -7.11 4.15 12.39
CA GLU A 86 -6.10 3.12 12.18
C GLU A 86 -5.76 2.29 13.43
N ASN A 87 -6.54 2.37 14.50
CA ASN A 87 -6.39 1.51 15.68
C ASN A 87 -7.12 0.19 15.43
N HIS A 88 -6.49 -0.69 14.68
CA HIS A 88 -7.08 -1.97 14.31
C HIS A 88 -7.09 -2.96 15.47
N HIS A 89 -8.26 -3.55 15.72
CA HIS A 89 -8.47 -4.68 16.63
C HIS A 89 -8.67 -5.97 15.85
N VAL A 90 -8.40 -7.11 16.49
CA VAL A 90 -8.65 -8.45 15.96
C VAL A 90 -10.01 -8.93 16.44
N PHE A 91 -10.88 -9.26 15.51
CA PHE A 91 -12.19 -9.85 15.75
C PHE A 91 -12.21 -11.30 15.31
N ARG A 92 -12.94 -12.14 16.06
CA ARG A 92 -13.17 -13.55 15.75
C ARG A 92 -14.63 -13.79 15.39
N VAL A 93 -14.86 -14.54 14.32
CA VAL A 93 -16.18 -15.03 13.89
C VAL A 93 -16.27 -16.53 14.09
N ASP A 94 -17.39 -17.01 14.65
CA ASP A 94 -17.73 -18.43 14.75
C ASP A 94 -18.47 -18.89 13.48
N LEU A 95 -17.81 -19.63 12.62
CA LEU A 95 -18.41 -20.11 11.36
C LEU A 95 -19.42 -21.26 11.57
N HIS A 96 -19.41 -21.90 12.74
CA HIS A 96 -20.36 -22.95 13.11
C HIS A 96 -21.64 -22.41 13.78
N ASP A 97 -21.61 -21.17 14.26
CA ASP A 97 -22.77 -20.50 14.85
C ASP A 97 -23.04 -19.18 14.12
N PRO A 98 -23.87 -19.20 13.07
CA PRO A 98 -24.13 -18.02 12.25
C PRO A 98 -24.90 -16.91 12.97
N GLU A 99 -25.48 -17.19 14.13
CA GLU A 99 -26.20 -16.19 14.94
C GLU A 99 -25.31 -15.55 16.04
N ALA A 100 -24.07 -16.08 16.21
CA ALA A 100 -23.14 -15.52 17.17
C ALA A 100 -22.55 -14.20 16.66
N ASP A 101 -22.51 -13.20 17.53
CA ASP A 101 -21.81 -11.95 17.26
C ASP A 101 -20.30 -12.18 17.16
N ALA A 102 -19.63 -11.36 16.35
CA ALA A 102 -18.17 -11.32 16.31
C ALA A 102 -17.62 -10.85 17.68
N VAL A 103 -16.51 -11.47 18.11
CA VAL A 103 -15.88 -11.17 19.40
C VAL A 103 -14.58 -10.40 19.19
N ASP A 104 -14.47 -9.22 19.78
CA ASP A 104 -13.22 -8.47 19.86
C ASP A 104 -12.25 -9.22 20.79
N LEU A 105 -11.13 -9.72 20.23
CA LEU A 105 -10.10 -10.45 20.96
C LEU A 105 -9.00 -9.53 21.53
N THR A 106 -9.00 -8.25 21.14
CA THR A 106 -8.03 -7.23 21.58
C THR A 106 -8.70 -5.97 22.11
N PRO A 107 -9.62 -6.07 23.10
CA PRO A 107 -10.50 -4.99 23.54
C PRO A 107 -9.76 -3.96 24.42
N PHE A 108 -8.65 -3.41 23.92
CA PHE A 108 -7.86 -2.39 24.63
C PHE A 108 -8.04 -1.03 23.96
N PRO A 109 -8.77 -0.08 24.60
CA PRO A 109 -9.08 1.21 23.99
C PRO A 109 -7.84 1.98 23.54
N GLY A 110 -7.83 2.43 22.29
CA GLY A 110 -6.72 3.21 21.70
C GLY A 110 -5.47 2.39 21.37
N SER A 111 -5.52 1.08 21.57
CA SER A 111 -4.44 0.19 21.12
C SER A 111 -4.56 -0.13 19.63
N ARG A 112 -3.45 -0.55 19.05
CA ARG A 112 -3.35 -0.98 17.67
C ARG A 112 -2.66 -2.33 17.58
N VAL A 113 -3.25 -3.25 16.87
CA VAL A 113 -2.57 -4.47 16.41
C VAL A 113 -1.79 -4.12 15.15
N TYR A 114 -0.48 -4.34 15.17
CA TYR A 114 0.45 -4.02 14.08
C TYR A 114 0.73 -5.22 13.17
N SER A 115 0.85 -6.42 13.76
CA SER A 115 1.03 -7.68 13.03
C SER A 115 0.14 -8.75 13.62
N LEU A 116 -0.29 -9.69 12.80
CA LEU A 116 -1.07 -10.86 13.18
C LEU A 116 -0.63 -12.03 12.32
N GLU A 117 -0.02 -13.04 12.92
CA GLU A 117 0.56 -14.19 12.22
C GLU A 117 0.17 -15.50 12.91
N GLN A 118 -0.18 -16.52 12.12
CA GLN A 118 -0.46 -17.83 12.65
C GLN A 118 0.83 -18.47 13.19
N SER A 119 0.76 -19.03 14.39
CA SER A 119 1.88 -19.78 14.97
C SER A 119 2.19 -21.01 14.11
N ARG A 120 3.47 -21.28 13.88
CA ARG A 120 3.92 -22.50 13.21
C ARG A 120 4.10 -23.67 14.17
N ASP A 121 4.23 -23.35 15.46
CA ASP A 121 4.57 -24.33 16.52
C ASP A 121 3.34 -24.81 17.29
N LYS A 122 2.20 -24.10 17.18
CA LYS A 122 1.01 -24.34 18.00
C LYS A 122 -0.27 -24.15 17.17
N ASP A 123 -1.08 -25.18 17.08
CA ASP A 123 -2.38 -25.13 16.44
C ASP A 123 -3.34 -24.21 17.22
N GLY A 124 -4.19 -23.47 16.52
CA GLY A 124 -5.18 -22.57 17.10
C GLY A 124 -4.60 -21.34 17.81
N VAL A 125 -3.32 -21.03 17.58
CA VAL A 125 -2.61 -19.92 18.21
C VAL A 125 -2.10 -18.96 17.13
N PHE A 126 -2.28 -17.67 17.39
CA PHE A 126 -1.68 -16.59 16.62
C PHE A 126 -0.70 -15.79 17.49
N THR A 127 0.29 -15.20 16.87
CA THR A 127 1.12 -14.16 17.48
C THR A 127 0.71 -12.81 16.93
N LEU A 128 0.69 -11.79 17.79
CA LEU A 128 0.39 -10.43 17.38
C LEU A 128 1.25 -9.41 18.14
N ALA A 129 1.66 -8.37 17.44
CA ALA A 129 2.30 -7.21 18.05
C ALA A 129 1.24 -6.13 18.33
N MET A 130 1.13 -5.69 19.59
CA MET A 130 0.12 -4.71 20.00
C MET A 130 0.68 -3.72 21.04
N ASN A 131 0.28 -2.45 20.92
CA ASN A 131 0.74 -1.38 21.80
C ASN A 131 -0.21 -1.11 22.99
N ALA A 132 -0.82 -2.16 23.55
CA ALA A 132 -1.80 -2.03 24.63
C ALA A 132 -1.20 -1.49 25.94
N ARG A 133 0.06 -1.80 26.26
CA ARG A 133 0.76 -1.34 27.46
C ARG A 133 1.22 0.11 27.34
N SER A 134 1.70 0.49 26.16
CA SER A 134 2.27 1.81 25.88
C SER A 134 2.02 2.16 24.42
N LEU A 135 1.43 3.32 24.12
CA LEU A 135 1.16 3.75 22.74
C LEU A 135 2.42 3.90 21.88
N ALA A 136 3.61 3.89 22.48
CA ALA A 136 4.88 3.99 21.77
C ALA A 136 5.59 2.64 21.55
N GLU A 137 5.10 1.56 22.15
CA GLU A 137 5.81 0.28 22.24
C GLU A 137 4.88 -0.88 21.89
N PHE A 138 5.35 -1.79 21.06
CA PHE A 138 4.62 -2.98 20.67
C PHE A 138 5.17 -4.22 21.39
N ASP A 139 4.37 -4.76 22.29
CA ASP A 139 4.65 -6.05 22.91
C ASP A 139 4.15 -7.18 22.00
N LEU A 140 4.83 -8.33 22.03
CA LEU A 140 4.42 -9.52 21.31
C LEU A 140 3.57 -10.41 22.23
N TYR A 141 2.39 -10.76 21.74
CA TYR A 141 1.43 -11.63 22.43
C TYR A 141 1.25 -12.95 21.67
N GLU A 142 1.00 -14.02 22.43
CA GLU A 142 0.29 -15.20 21.93
C GLU A 142 -1.21 -15.00 22.17
N LEU A 143 -2.02 -15.32 21.18
CA LEU A 143 -3.47 -15.29 21.21
C LEU A 143 -4.01 -16.70 20.93
N VAL A 144 -4.67 -17.32 21.90
CA VAL A 144 -5.40 -18.57 21.71
C VAL A 144 -6.77 -18.27 21.12
N ILE A 145 -6.99 -18.63 19.87
CA ILE A 145 -8.19 -18.22 19.12
C ILE A 145 -9.48 -18.72 19.76
N ALA A 146 -9.52 -19.98 20.21
CA ALA A 146 -10.74 -20.57 20.76
C ALA A 146 -11.22 -19.89 22.06
N THR A 147 -10.30 -19.42 22.91
CA THR A 147 -10.61 -18.84 24.22
C THR A 147 -10.52 -17.31 24.23
N GLY A 148 -9.74 -16.71 23.32
CA GLY A 148 -9.38 -15.30 23.36
C GLY A 148 -8.32 -14.97 24.41
N GLU A 149 -7.64 -15.99 24.98
CA GLU A 149 -6.57 -15.78 25.94
C GLU A 149 -5.37 -15.12 25.28
N LEU A 150 -4.93 -14.00 25.85
CA LEU A 150 -3.75 -13.25 25.45
C LEU A 150 -2.64 -13.39 26.48
N THR A 151 -1.46 -13.81 26.05
CA THR A 151 -0.27 -13.94 26.89
C THR A 151 0.88 -13.16 26.29
N VAL A 152 1.50 -12.24 27.05
CA VAL A 152 2.72 -11.55 26.61
C VAL A 152 3.88 -12.55 26.57
N ILE A 153 4.50 -12.71 25.40
CA ILE A 153 5.67 -13.56 25.18
C ILE A 153 6.96 -12.75 24.93
N GLY A 154 6.82 -11.47 24.55
CA GLY A 154 7.92 -10.54 24.36
C GLY A 154 7.51 -9.14 24.74
N GLU A 155 7.91 -8.65 25.91
CA GLU A 155 7.73 -7.23 26.29
C GLU A 155 8.76 -6.36 25.55
N SER A 156 8.30 -5.28 24.91
CA SER A 156 9.18 -4.34 24.20
C SER A 156 10.18 -3.69 25.17
N PRO A 157 11.48 -3.72 24.86
CA PRO A 157 12.50 -3.03 25.68
C PRO A 157 12.41 -1.50 25.63
N GLY A 158 11.69 -0.93 24.67
CA GLY A 158 11.51 0.50 24.52
C GLY A 158 11.03 0.90 23.12
N PRO A 159 10.81 2.20 22.89
CA PRO A 159 10.39 2.71 21.60
C PRO A 159 11.37 2.35 20.48
N GLY A 160 10.84 2.01 19.30
CA GLY A 160 11.66 1.61 18.14
C GLY A 160 12.13 0.17 18.19
N THR A 161 11.61 -0.65 19.12
CA THR A 161 11.87 -2.08 19.19
C THR A 161 10.59 -2.87 18.92
N GLY A 162 10.73 -4.06 18.37
CA GLY A 162 9.62 -4.98 18.12
C GLY A 162 10.09 -6.43 18.15
N TRP A 163 9.34 -7.26 18.87
CA TRP A 163 9.51 -8.70 18.84
C TRP A 163 8.70 -9.34 17.72
N SER A 164 9.25 -10.36 17.10
CA SER A 164 8.53 -11.29 16.22
C SER A 164 8.80 -12.75 16.62
N ALA A 165 7.87 -13.63 16.31
CA ALA A 165 8.03 -15.05 16.59
C ALA A 165 9.01 -15.68 15.60
N GLY A 166 9.96 -16.47 16.12
CA GLY A 166 10.78 -17.41 15.37
C GLY A 166 10.14 -18.78 15.31
N VAL A 167 10.94 -19.81 15.06
CA VAL A 167 10.53 -21.23 15.07
C VAL A 167 11.02 -21.89 16.36
N GLY A 168 10.25 -22.85 16.89
CA GLY A 168 10.60 -23.59 18.10
C GLY A 168 10.53 -22.76 19.38
N GLY A 169 9.77 -21.68 19.39
CA GLY A 169 9.61 -20.78 20.55
C GLY A 169 10.71 -19.71 20.68
N ASP A 170 11.60 -19.59 19.71
CA ASP A 170 12.54 -18.48 19.64
C ASP A 170 11.83 -17.16 19.33
N LEU A 171 12.43 -16.04 19.75
CA LEU A 171 11.96 -14.71 19.38
C LEU A 171 13.07 -13.90 18.71
N LEU A 172 12.71 -13.09 17.74
CA LEU A 172 13.59 -12.15 17.07
C LEU A 172 13.24 -10.72 17.52
N LEU A 173 14.23 -9.98 17.97
CA LEU A 173 14.10 -8.56 18.33
C LEU A 173 14.69 -7.69 17.22
N SER A 174 13.86 -6.84 16.64
CA SER A 174 14.28 -5.75 15.78
C SER A 174 14.37 -4.46 16.59
N GLU A 175 15.46 -3.69 16.43
CA GLU A 175 15.72 -2.47 17.16
C GLU A 175 16.29 -1.38 16.25
N PHE A 176 15.66 -0.20 16.21
CA PHE A 176 16.28 1.00 15.64
C PHE A 176 17.16 1.67 16.66
N THR A 177 18.43 1.91 16.28
CA THR A 177 19.35 2.72 17.10
C THR A 177 19.10 4.21 16.88
N ASP A 178 19.63 5.04 17.79
CA ASP A 178 19.58 6.52 17.64
C ASP A 178 20.26 7.02 16.36
N GLN A 179 21.12 6.22 15.76
CA GLN A 179 21.79 6.51 14.48
C GLN A 179 21.00 5.99 13.26
N GLY A 180 19.85 5.34 13.50
CA GLY A 180 19.01 4.77 12.48
C GLY A 180 19.44 3.38 11.99
N HIS A 181 20.50 2.79 12.52
CA HIS A 181 20.83 1.40 12.21
C HIS A 181 19.74 0.46 12.73
N MET A 182 19.47 -0.61 12.02
CA MET A 182 18.55 -1.65 12.46
C MET A 182 19.33 -2.86 12.91
N LYS A 183 19.15 -3.26 14.18
CA LYS A 183 19.71 -4.48 14.74
C LYS A 183 18.69 -5.59 14.73
N ILE A 184 19.14 -6.81 14.46
CA ILE A 184 18.40 -8.04 14.72
C ILE A 184 19.13 -8.80 15.81
N SER A 185 18.40 -9.17 16.84
CA SER A 185 18.85 -10.01 17.93
C SER A 185 17.91 -11.20 18.14
N ARG A 186 18.41 -12.28 18.77
CA ARG A 186 17.65 -13.51 19.00
C ARG A 186 17.55 -13.80 20.49
N ARG A 187 16.38 -14.16 20.97
CA ARG A 187 16.15 -14.79 22.26
C ARG A 187 15.73 -16.25 22.02
N ARG A 188 16.52 -17.20 22.49
CA ARG A 188 16.21 -18.62 22.34
C ARG A 188 15.10 -19.05 23.28
N ALA A 189 14.33 -20.05 22.87
CA ALA A 189 13.31 -20.67 23.69
C ALA A 189 13.87 -21.10 25.07
N GLY A 190 13.17 -20.71 26.14
CA GLY A 190 13.57 -21.02 27.51
C GLY A 190 14.77 -20.22 28.06
N SER A 191 15.23 -19.19 27.34
CA SER A 191 16.28 -18.28 27.81
C SER A 191 15.74 -16.84 27.88
N ASP A 192 16.25 -16.07 28.83
CA ASP A 192 16.05 -14.63 28.89
C ASP A 192 17.17 -13.85 28.19
N ASP A 193 18.24 -14.53 27.76
CA ASP A 193 19.37 -13.90 27.11
C ASP A 193 19.05 -13.51 25.66
N VAL A 194 19.26 -12.23 25.34
CA VAL A 194 19.13 -11.69 23.99
C VAL A 194 20.53 -11.58 23.36
N THR A 195 20.74 -12.35 22.28
CA THR A 195 22.04 -12.39 21.59
C THR A 195 21.95 -11.60 20.29
N HIS A 196 22.87 -10.67 20.07
CA HIS A 196 22.99 -9.95 18.81
C HIS A 196 23.31 -10.89 17.64
N VAL A 197 22.59 -10.72 16.53
CA VAL A 197 22.76 -11.50 15.28
C VAL A 197 23.44 -10.64 14.22
N THR A 198 22.85 -9.51 13.86
CA THR A 198 23.38 -8.64 12.79
C THR A 198 22.90 -7.19 12.94
N THR A 199 23.55 -6.27 12.22
CA THR A 199 23.16 -4.85 12.17
C THR A 199 23.21 -4.38 10.72
N PHE A 200 22.12 -3.73 10.27
CA PHE A 200 22.00 -3.11 8.95
C PHE A 200 22.26 -1.61 9.05
N ASP A 201 22.95 -1.06 8.07
CA ASP A 201 23.15 0.39 7.98
C ASP A 201 21.84 1.07 7.57
N GLY A 202 21.28 1.88 8.46
CA GLY A 202 20.04 2.59 8.20
C GLY A 202 20.07 3.57 7.02
N SER A 203 21.27 3.93 6.54
CA SER A 203 21.41 4.78 5.36
C SER A 203 20.87 4.14 4.09
N ASP A 204 20.84 2.81 4.05
CA ASP A 204 20.44 2.05 2.87
C ASP A 204 18.94 1.71 2.87
N TYR A 205 18.25 1.89 4.01
CA TYR A 205 16.89 1.44 4.21
C TYR A 205 16.00 2.54 4.79
N PRO A 206 15.21 3.27 4.00
CA PRO A 206 14.31 4.32 4.51
C PRO A 206 13.34 3.85 5.59
N TYR A 207 12.88 2.60 5.50
CA TYR A 207 11.97 1.99 6.48
C TYR A 207 12.61 0.89 7.32
N GLY A 208 13.93 0.72 7.26
CA GLY A 208 14.62 -0.46 7.79
C GLY A 208 14.45 -1.67 6.86
N VAL A 209 14.95 -2.81 7.29
CA VAL A 209 14.65 -4.11 6.67
C VAL A 209 13.17 -4.41 6.92
N THR A 210 12.38 -4.46 5.85
CA THR A 210 10.91 -4.54 5.97
C THR A 210 10.41 -5.96 5.99
N LEU A 211 11.14 -6.87 5.37
CA LEU A 211 10.86 -8.29 5.34
C LEU A 211 11.74 -8.98 6.38
N THR A 212 11.12 -9.62 7.37
CA THR A 212 11.81 -10.49 8.32
C THR A 212 10.96 -11.74 8.50
N HIS A 213 11.34 -12.84 7.84
CA HIS A 213 10.56 -14.06 7.85
C HIS A 213 11.44 -15.24 8.24
N PRO A 214 11.19 -15.95 9.38
CA PRO A 214 11.98 -17.11 9.78
C PRO A 214 11.96 -18.20 8.72
N THR A 215 13.11 -18.83 8.46
CA THR A 215 13.16 -20.04 7.63
C THR A 215 12.43 -21.20 8.31
N ALA A 216 11.89 -22.14 7.54
CA ALA A 216 11.12 -23.27 8.07
C ALA A 216 11.91 -24.11 9.07
N ASP A 217 13.23 -24.22 8.89
CA ASP A 217 14.16 -24.96 9.77
C ASP A 217 14.57 -24.16 11.03
N GLY A 218 14.15 -22.90 11.17
CA GLY A 218 14.46 -22.02 12.29
C GLY A 218 15.92 -21.62 12.43
N THR A 219 16.77 -21.91 11.42
CA THR A 219 18.21 -21.60 11.47
C THR A 219 18.55 -20.23 10.86
N GLY A 220 17.62 -19.61 10.16
CA GLY A 220 17.81 -18.34 9.50
C GLY A 220 16.57 -17.45 9.47
N VAL A 221 16.74 -16.25 8.96
CA VAL A 221 15.67 -15.32 8.64
C VAL A 221 15.86 -14.77 7.22
N LEU A 222 14.79 -14.81 6.44
CA LEU A 222 14.74 -14.21 5.11
C LEU A 222 14.50 -12.71 5.24
N ILE A 223 15.23 -11.92 4.45
CA ILE A 223 15.17 -10.46 4.46
C ILE A 223 15.18 -9.88 3.04
N ASP A 224 14.66 -8.67 2.91
CA ASP A 224 14.89 -7.79 1.77
C ASP A 224 16.24 -7.08 1.97
N SER A 225 17.22 -7.37 1.14
CA SER A 225 18.59 -6.85 1.29
C SER A 225 19.04 -5.99 0.12
N VAL A 226 19.71 -4.88 0.45
CA VAL A 226 20.47 -4.01 -0.46
C VAL A 226 21.93 -3.86 -0.02
N THR A 227 22.41 -4.73 0.88
CA THR A 227 23.76 -4.61 1.48
C THR A 227 24.87 -4.62 0.42
N ASN A 228 24.80 -5.53 -0.53
CA ASN A 228 25.81 -5.72 -1.58
C ASN A 228 25.24 -5.52 -3.00
N SER A 229 24.07 -4.89 -3.11
CA SER A 229 23.38 -4.67 -4.38
C SER A 229 22.74 -3.30 -4.42
N ASP A 230 22.61 -2.72 -5.60
CA ASP A 230 21.76 -1.57 -5.81
C ASP A 230 20.28 -1.97 -5.81
N LEU A 231 19.96 -3.10 -6.44
CA LEU A 231 18.61 -3.67 -6.45
C LEU A 231 18.37 -4.51 -5.19
N THR A 232 17.17 -4.42 -4.63
CA THR A 232 16.74 -5.23 -3.49
C THR A 232 16.67 -6.72 -3.90
N VAL A 233 17.35 -7.57 -3.16
CA VAL A 233 17.38 -9.02 -3.36
C VAL A 233 16.79 -9.75 -2.17
N LEU A 234 16.39 -11.00 -2.34
CA LEU A 234 16.07 -11.90 -1.24
C LEU A 234 17.36 -12.47 -0.66
N ALA A 235 17.63 -12.19 0.61
CA ALA A 235 18.77 -12.75 1.34
C ALA A 235 18.30 -13.54 2.58
N ARG A 236 19.18 -14.37 3.11
CA ARG A 236 19.05 -15.10 4.36
C ARG A 236 20.16 -14.68 5.31
N ILE A 237 19.79 -14.35 6.53
CA ILE A 237 20.72 -14.17 7.66
C ILE A 237 20.75 -15.47 8.45
N ASP A 238 21.93 -16.01 8.67
CA ASP A 238 22.13 -17.14 9.58
C ASP A 238 22.07 -16.66 11.03
N LEU A 239 21.18 -17.24 11.84
CA LEU A 239 20.91 -16.79 13.21
C LEU A 239 22.02 -17.11 14.21
N GLU A 240 23.00 -17.97 13.86
CA GLU A 240 24.14 -18.30 14.72
C GLU A 240 25.35 -17.43 14.40
N THR A 241 25.61 -17.16 13.10
CA THR A 241 26.81 -16.49 12.63
C THR A 241 26.58 -15.03 12.26
N GLY A 242 25.33 -14.64 11.97
CA GLY A 242 24.97 -13.34 11.41
C GLY A 242 25.38 -13.19 9.93
N GLU A 243 25.83 -14.27 9.28
CA GLU A 243 26.25 -14.24 7.87
C GLU A 243 25.05 -14.06 6.95
N GLU A 244 25.20 -13.12 6.00
CA GLU A 244 24.21 -12.86 4.96
C GLU A 244 24.56 -13.62 3.69
N THR A 245 23.57 -14.33 3.13
CA THR A 245 23.69 -15.05 1.85
C THR A 245 22.49 -14.73 0.95
N VAL A 246 22.74 -14.42 -0.32
CA VAL A 246 21.67 -14.20 -1.30
C VAL A 246 20.96 -15.53 -1.58
N VAL A 247 19.64 -15.53 -1.44
CA VAL A 247 18.77 -16.69 -1.72
C VAL A 247 18.27 -16.64 -3.17
N ASP A 248 17.77 -15.46 -3.58
CA ASP A 248 17.27 -15.25 -4.92
C ASP A 248 17.43 -13.78 -5.34
N SER A 249 17.56 -13.53 -6.65
CA SER A 249 17.71 -12.19 -7.20
C SER A 249 17.26 -12.15 -8.67
N HIS A 250 16.91 -10.95 -9.13
CA HIS A 250 16.63 -10.70 -10.54
C HIS A 250 17.64 -9.71 -11.12
N PRO A 251 18.11 -9.89 -12.38
CA PRO A 251 19.18 -9.04 -12.93
C PRO A 251 18.81 -7.57 -13.17
N SER A 252 17.52 -7.24 -13.23
CA SER A 252 17.02 -5.90 -13.58
C SER A 252 15.77 -5.45 -12.82
N MET A 253 15.28 -6.25 -11.87
CA MET A 253 14.10 -5.92 -11.06
C MET A 253 14.41 -6.09 -9.59
N GLU A 254 13.71 -5.40 -8.75
CA GLU A 254 13.79 -5.56 -7.31
C GLU A 254 12.79 -6.59 -6.78
N LEU A 255 13.18 -7.25 -5.68
CA LEU A 255 12.23 -7.96 -4.83
C LEU A 255 11.07 -7.00 -4.50
N ASP A 256 9.82 -7.45 -4.67
CA ASP A 256 8.63 -6.62 -4.45
C ASP A 256 8.33 -6.40 -2.95
N ALA A 257 9.35 -5.99 -2.20
CA ALA A 257 9.27 -5.74 -0.76
C ALA A 257 8.60 -4.40 -0.40
N SER A 258 8.56 -3.45 -1.35
CA SER A 258 8.01 -2.10 -1.12
C SER A 258 6.47 -2.05 -0.98
N ARG A 259 5.79 -3.15 -1.21
CA ARG A 259 4.32 -3.23 -1.20
C ARG A 259 3.70 -3.51 0.17
N ARG A 260 4.31 -3.05 1.22
CA ARG A 260 3.87 -3.33 2.59
C ARG A 260 2.45 -2.94 2.95
N ALA A 261 1.80 -2.13 2.16
CA ALA A 261 0.55 -1.52 2.63
C ALA A 261 -0.57 -1.49 1.61
N VAL A 262 -0.36 -1.95 0.39
CA VAL A 262 -1.42 -1.79 -0.60
C VAL A 262 -1.82 -3.14 -1.14
N GLU A 263 -2.76 -3.73 -0.38
CA GLU A 263 -4.02 -4.11 -1.01
C GLU A 263 -3.87 -4.93 -2.29
N GLN A 264 -4.19 -6.22 -2.24
CA GLN A 264 -4.46 -7.08 -3.41
C GLN A 264 -3.26 -7.60 -4.21
N SER A 265 -2.06 -7.13 -4.00
CA SER A 265 -0.86 -7.82 -4.48
C SER A 265 -0.32 -8.71 -3.36
N GLY A 266 -0.18 -9.99 -3.62
CA GLY A 266 0.24 -10.95 -2.61
C GLY A 266 1.62 -10.62 -2.00
N SER A 267 1.98 -11.31 -0.93
CA SER A 267 3.32 -11.25 -0.32
C SER A 267 4.43 -11.34 -1.37
N PRO A 268 5.57 -10.65 -1.20
CA PRO A 268 6.75 -10.86 -2.04
C PRO A 268 7.27 -12.30 -1.97
N LEU A 269 6.99 -13.00 -0.89
CA LEU A 269 7.34 -14.40 -0.70
C LEU A 269 6.09 -15.28 -0.72
N ILE A 270 6.19 -16.39 -1.43
CA ILE A 270 5.13 -17.38 -1.54
C ILE A 270 5.62 -18.63 -0.83
N PHE A 271 4.85 -19.08 0.16
CA PHE A 271 5.19 -20.23 1.00
C PHE A 271 4.20 -21.37 0.79
N SER A 272 4.69 -22.59 0.90
CA SER A 272 3.85 -23.77 1.08
C SER A 272 3.13 -23.69 2.43
N ARG A 273 1.79 -23.81 2.44
CA ARG A 273 1.01 -23.74 3.69
C ARG A 273 1.35 -24.90 4.63
N SER A 274 1.55 -26.10 4.10
CA SER A 274 1.78 -27.30 4.91
C SER A 274 3.19 -27.39 5.48
N THR A 275 4.22 -26.91 4.76
CA THR A 275 5.63 -27.05 5.18
C THR A 275 6.25 -25.75 5.67
N GLY A 276 5.68 -24.60 5.30
CA GLY A 276 6.30 -23.30 5.56
C GLY A 276 7.55 -23.01 4.70
N GLU A 277 7.86 -23.90 3.75
CA GLU A 277 8.99 -23.71 2.83
C GLU A 277 8.69 -22.63 1.79
N LEU A 278 9.71 -21.85 1.42
CA LEU A 278 9.63 -20.88 0.34
C LEU A 278 9.50 -21.61 -1.01
N ILE A 279 8.45 -21.32 -1.75
CA ILE A 279 8.17 -21.92 -3.06
C ILE A 279 8.24 -20.92 -4.21
N GLY A 280 8.13 -19.61 -3.93
CA GLY A 280 8.21 -18.58 -4.96
C GLY A 280 8.59 -17.20 -4.43
N VAL A 281 9.15 -16.37 -5.31
CA VAL A 281 9.64 -15.02 -5.03
C VAL A 281 9.13 -14.05 -6.09
N ARG A 282 8.57 -12.89 -5.69
CA ARG A 282 8.05 -11.87 -6.60
C ARG A 282 9.04 -10.75 -6.82
N TYR A 283 9.19 -10.38 -8.07
CA TYR A 283 9.97 -9.24 -8.54
C TYR A 283 9.07 -8.25 -9.26
N LEU A 284 9.34 -6.96 -9.10
CA LEU A 284 8.56 -5.90 -9.72
C LEU A 284 9.45 -5.00 -10.58
N GLY A 285 9.18 -5.02 -11.90
CA GLY A 285 9.72 -4.10 -12.90
C GLY A 285 8.61 -3.22 -13.49
N GLU A 286 8.57 -3.12 -14.81
CA GLU A 286 7.40 -2.56 -15.52
C GLU A 286 6.15 -3.41 -15.29
N ARG A 287 6.33 -4.73 -15.27
CA ARG A 287 5.37 -5.77 -14.92
C ARG A 287 5.96 -6.63 -13.79
N GLN A 288 5.11 -7.39 -13.12
CA GLN A 288 5.51 -8.32 -12.07
C GLN A 288 5.97 -9.66 -12.68
N VAL A 289 6.96 -10.29 -12.04
CA VAL A 289 7.44 -11.63 -12.37
C VAL A 289 7.51 -12.45 -11.07
N ILE A 290 7.15 -13.73 -11.14
CA ILE A 290 7.34 -14.69 -10.05
C ILE A 290 8.42 -15.69 -10.44
N HIS A 291 9.48 -15.82 -9.63
CA HIS A 291 10.42 -16.92 -9.70
C HIS A 291 9.90 -18.07 -8.84
N ALA A 292 9.55 -19.18 -9.45
CA ALA A 292 9.28 -20.41 -8.72
C ALA A 292 10.60 -21.05 -8.28
N VAL A 293 10.79 -21.23 -6.98
CA VAL A 293 11.99 -21.89 -6.41
C VAL A 293 11.73 -23.37 -6.12
N ASP A 294 10.46 -23.78 -6.14
CA ASP A 294 10.00 -25.15 -6.02
C ASP A 294 9.50 -25.69 -7.36
N ALA A 295 9.80 -26.95 -7.68
CA ALA A 295 9.49 -27.55 -8.99
C ALA A 295 7.98 -27.80 -9.17
N ASP A 296 7.28 -28.23 -8.11
CA ASP A 296 5.84 -28.48 -8.19
C ASP A 296 5.09 -27.15 -8.32
N PHE A 297 5.53 -26.12 -7.58
CA PHE A 297 4.97 -24.78 -7.72
C PHE A 297 5.25 -24.19 -9.10
N ALA A 298 6.38 -24.48 -9.74
CA ALA A 298 6.66 -24.02 -11.10
C ALA A 298 5.63 -24.53 -12.11
N GLU A 299 5.17 -25.77 -11.96
CA GLU A 299 4.10 -26.33 -12.80
C GLU A 299 2.72 -25.67 -12.50
N VAL A 300 2.41 -25.40 -11.24
CA VAL A 300 1.22 -24.63 -10.84
C VAL A 300 1.27 -23.25 -11.47
N LEU A 301 2.35 -22.50 -11.27
CA LEU A 301 2.53 -21.15 -11.76
C LEU A 301 2.35 -21.05 -13.28
N LYS A 302 2.99 -21.94 -14.03
CA LYS A 302 2.86 -22.02 -15.50
C LYS A 302 1.41 -22.18 -15.95
N ASN A 303 0.65 -23.03 -15.26
CA ASN A 303 -0.75 -23.27 -15.62
C ASN A 303 -1.63 -22.09 -15.20
N VAL A 304 -1.36 -21.48 -14.07
CA VAL A 304 -2.06 -20.29 -13.57
C VAL A 304 -1.81 -19.10 -14.51
N GLU A 305 -0.56 -18.82 -14.90
CA GLU A 305 -0.23 -17.73 -15.83
C GLU A 305 -0.94 -17.86 -17.19
N ALA A 306 -1.30 -19.07 -17.60
CA ALA A 306 -2.05 -19.31 -18.83
C ALA A 306 -3.54 -18.92 -18.75
N LEU A 307 -4.07 -18.63 -17.56
CA LEU A 307 -5.49 -18.27 -17.36
C LEU A 307 -5.80 -16.82 -17.72
N SER A 308 -4.81 -15.93 -17.71
CA SER A 308 -4.98 -14.49 -17.95
C SER A 308 -3.71 -13.88 -18.55
N ASP A 309 -3.86 -12.77 -19.28
CA ASP A 309 -2.76 -11.90 -19.73
C ASP A 309 -2.35 -10.85 -18.66
N GLY A 310 -3.02 -10.85 -17.52
CA GLY A 310 -2.65 -10.06 -16.35
C GLY A 310 -1.48 -10.66 -15.55
N ASP A 311 -0.92 -9.88 -14.63
CA ASP A 311 0.08 -10.36 -13.68
C ASP A 311 -0.58 -11.18 -12.56
N VAL A 312 0.06 -12.25 -12.13
CA VAL A 312 -0.41 -13.06 -11.01
C VAL A 312 -0.31 -12.23 -9.72
N GLY A 313 -1.42 -11.73 -9.25
CA GLY A 313 -1.54 -10.93 -8.03
C GLY A 313 -1.66 -11.77 -6.77
N ALA A 314 -2.83 -11.76 -6.13
CA ALA A 314 -3.09 -12.56 -4.95
C ALA A 314 -3.07 -14.06 -5.26
N LEU A 315 -2.40 -14.83 -4.42
CA LEU A 315 -2.35 -16.30 -4.46
C LEU A 315 -2.77 -16.84 -3.09
N SER A 316 -3.70 -17.77 -3.08
CA SER A 316 -4.12 -18.51 -1.89
C SER A 316 -4.28 -19.98 -2.24
N SER A 317 -3.59 -20.87 -1.49
CA SER A 317 -3.73 -22.32 -1.66
C SER A 317 -4.41 -22.95 -0.47
N ASP A 318 -4.94 -24.16 -0.67
CA ASP A 318 -5.25 -25.09 0.43
C ASP A 318 -3.96 -25.66 1.04
N ASP A 319 -4.09 -26.43 2.13
CA ASP A 319 -2.93 -27.05 2.80
C ASP A 319 -2.23 -28.10 1.92
N SER A 320 -2.95 -28.71 0.98
CA SER A 320 -2.37 -29.68 0.05
C SER A 320 -1.52 -29.04 -1.06
N GLY A 321 -1.66 -27.71 -1.28
CA GLY A 321 -1.03 -27.00 -2.40
C GLY A 321 -1.60 -27.38 -3.77
N LYS A 322 -2.76 -28.04 -3.83
CA LYS A 322 -3.37 -28.49 -5.08
C LYS A 322 -4.46 -27.55 -5.57
N LYS A 323 -5.22 -26.96 -4.66
CA LYS A 323 -6.29 -26.02 -4.99
C LYS A 323 -5.86 -24.58 -4.73
N TRP A 324 -6.10 -23.72 -5.72
CA TRP A 324 -5.64 -22.33 -5.69
C TRP A 324 -6.78 -21.38 -6.01
N VAL A 325 -6.80 -20.26 -5.30
CA VAL A 325 -7.55 -19.05 -5.67
C VAL A 325 -6.54 -18.00 -6.08
N VAL A 326 -6.72 -17.47 -7.29
CA VAL A 326 -5.74 -16.59 -7.95
C VAL A 326 -6.42 -15.31 -8.40
N GLY A 327 -5.95 -14.17 -7.94
CA GLY A 327 -6.33 -12.86 -8.45
C GLY A 327 -5.32 -12.36 -9.48
N PHE A 328 -5.79 -11.82 -10.60
CA PHE A 328 -4.93 -11.26 -11.64
C PHE A 328 -4.98 -9.74 -11.63
N THR A 329 -3.81 -9.13 -11.58
CA THR A 329 -3.63 -7.69 -11.74
C THR A 329 -3.56 -7.35 -13.22
N HIS A 330 -4.36 -6.38 -13.67
CA HIS A 330 -4.39 -5.89 -15.05
C HIS A 330 -4.57 -4.38 -15.06
N ASP A 331 -4.11 -3.69 -16.09
CA ASP A 331 -4.26 -2.23 -16.20
C ASP A 331 -5.69 -1.77 -16.49
N ARG A 332 -6.50 -2.62 -17.14
CA ARG A 332 -7.85 -2.31 -17.63
C ARG A 332 -8.95 -3.15 -17.02
N ASP A 333 -8.61 -4.22 -16.33
CA ASP A 333 -9.57 -5.15 -15.74
C ASP A 333 -9.24 -5.34 -14.25
N PRO A 334 -10.10 -4.84 -13.34
CA PRO A 334 -9.77 -4.88 -11.92
C PRO A 334 -9.83 -6.30 -11.37
N ASN A 335 -8.68 -6.91 -11.10
CA ASN A 335 -8.45 -8.09 -10.26
C ASN A 335 -9.42 -9.27 -10.48
N VAL A 336 -9.53 -9.74 -11.69
CA VAL A 336 -10.31 -10.96 -12.02
C VAL A 336 -9.79 -12.14 -11.22
N THR A 337 -10.68 -12.90 -10.60
CA THR A 337 -10.32 -13.99 -9.69
C THR A 337 -10.74 -15.34 -10.27
N TYR A 338 -9.81 -16.29 -10.23
CA TYR A 338 -9.98 -17.66 -10.70
C TYR A 338 -9.77 -18.67 -9.58
N PHE A 339 -10.46 -19.78 -9.69
CA PHE A 339 -10.12 -21.04 -9.03
C PHE A 339 -9.33 -21.93 -9.99
N TYR A 340 -8.33 -22.61 -9.48
CA TYR A 340 -7.53 -23.60 -10.21
C TYR A 340 -7.27 -24.83 -9.33
N ASP A 341 -7.56 -26.01 -9.85
CA ASP A 341 -7.25 -27.31 -9.24
C ASP A 341 -6.10 -27.95 -10.03
N HIS A 342 -4.93 -28.07 -9.40
CA HIS A 342 -3.74 -28.61 -10.04
C HIS A 342 -3.81 -30.12 -10.28
N GLU A 343 -4.56 -30.87 -9.46
CA GLU A 343 -4.70 -32.33 -9.60
C GLU A 343 -5.56 -32.71 -10.80
N THR A 344 -6.63 -31.96 -11.03
CA THR A 344 -7.57 -32.23 -12.12
C THR A 344 -7.31 -31.39 -13.36
N GLY A 345 -6.58 -30.30 -13.23
CA GLY A 345 -6.41 -29.27 -14.27
C GLY A 345 -7.63 -28.38 -14.48
N GLU A 346 -8.66 -28.51 -13.63
CA GLU A 346 -9.86 -27.68 -13.70
C GLU A 346 -9.53 -26.23 -13.36
N SER A 347 -10.07 -25.30 -14.16
CA SER A 347 -10.01 -23.88 -13.85
C SER A 347 -11.35 -23.21 -14.14
N ARG A 348 -11.74 -22.24 -13.33
CA ARG A 348 -12.95 -21.44 -13.55
C ARG A 348 -12.79 -20.04 -13.00
N MET A 349 -13.31 -19.06 -13.72
CA MET A 349 -13.43 -17.71 -13.21
C MET A 349 -14.47 -17.69 -12.08
N LEU A 350 -14.07 -17.22 -10.90
CA LEU A 350 -14.97 -17.07 -9.76
C LEU A 350 -15.79 -15.79 -9.87
N PHE A 351 -15.11 -14.66 -10.14
CA PHE A 351 -15.77 -13.37 -10.33
C PHE A 351 -14.85 -12.31 -10.91
N ARG A 352 -15.47 -11.22 -11.35
CA ARG A 352 -14.86 -9.92 -11.62
C ARG A 352 -15.38 -8.93 -10.57
N PRO A 353 -14.54 -8.13 -9.93
CA PRO A 353 -14.96 -7.13 -8.94
C PRO A 353 -16.00 -6.13 -9.47
N TYR A 354 -15.85 -5.71 -10.72
CA TYR A 354 -16.72 -4.76 -11.38
C TYR A 354 -17.17 -5.33 -12.73
N PRO A 355 -18.13 -6.30 -12.75
CA PRO A 355 -18.51 -7.00 -13.99
C PRO A 355 -19.21 -6.09 -15.01
N HIS A 356 -19.71 -4.93 -14.58
CA HIS A 356 -20.33 -3.91 -15.44
C HIS A 356 -19.30 -3.04 -16.18
N LEU A 357 -18.03 -3.05 -15.78
CA LEU A 357 -16.96 -2.35 -16.49
C LEU A 357 -16.41 -3.22 -17.62
N ASP A 358 -16.50 -2.74 -18.86
CA ASP A 358 -15.92 -3.43 -20.01
C ASP A 358 -14.45 -3.01 -20.16
N PRO A 359 -13.47 -3.94 -20.10
CA PRO A 359 -12.06 -3.63 -20.30
C PRO A 359 -11.72 -2.98 -21.65
N ARG A 360 -12.63 -3.10 -22.65
CA ARG A 360 -12.46 -2.47 -23.97
C ARG A 360 -12.70 -0.96 -23.94
N ASP A 361 -13.44 -0.47 -22.93
CA ASP A 361 -13.71 0.95 -22.72
C ASP A 361 -12.66 1.59 -21.79
N MET A 362 -11.77 0.77 -21.19
CA MET A 362 -10.69 1.21 -20.32
C MET A 362 -9.43 1.54 -21.10
N ALA A 363 -8.70 2.54 -20.62
CA ALA A 363 -7.47 3.01 -21.22
C ALA A 363 -6.27 2.12 -20.86
N VAL A 364 -5.39 1.89 -21.85
CA VAL A 364 -4.15 1.13 -21.65
C VAL A 364 -3.15 1.98 -20.87
N MET A 365 -2.54 1.39 -19.85
CA MET A 365 -1.42 1.97 -19.11
C MET A 365 -0.10 1.56 -19.78
N THR A 366 0.62 2.51 -20.34
CA THR A 366 1.85 2.28 -21.09
C THR A 366 3.06 2.66 -20.24
N PRO A 367 3.98 1.73 -19.95
CA PRO A 367 5.27 2.08 -19.35
C PRO A 367 6.07 3.00 -20.27
N VAL A 368 6.67 4.04 -19.72
CA VAL A 368 7.57 4.96 -20.40
C VAL A 368 8.73 5.32 -19.47
N THR A 369 9.90 5.58 -20.05
CA THR A 369 11.03 6.13 -19.29
C THR A 369 11.28 7.56 -19.72
N ILE A 370 11.23 8.49 -18.78
CA ILE A 370 11.48 9.92 -18.98
C ILE A 370 12.89 10.20 -18.47
N GLU A 371 13.64 11.01 -19.19
CA GLU A 371 14.94 11.49 -18.73
C GLU A 371 14.77 12.83 -18.01
N ALA A 372 15.11 12.88 -16.72
CA ALA A 372 15.17 14.11 -15.97
C ALA A 372 16.25 15.05 -16.55
N ARG A 373 16.13 16.36 -16.34
CA ARG A 373 17.09 17.37 -16.82
C ARG A 373 18.53 17.15 -16.40
N ASP A 374 18.78 16.36 -15.35
CA ASP A 374 20.09 15.96 -14.87
C ASP A 374 20.51 14.53 -15.30
N GLY A 375 19.74 13.92 -16.19
CA GLY A 375 20.04 12.62 -16.79
C GLY A 375 19.56 11.41 -15.97
N LEU A 376 18.86 11.61 -14.83
CA LEU A 376 18.29 10.48 -14.08
C LEU A 376 17.12 9.88 -14.86
N PRO A 377 17.09 8.55 -15.10
CA PRO A 377 15.92 7.91 -15.69
C PRO A 377 14.78 7.88 -14.68
N LEU A 378 13.58 8.30 -15.13
CA LEU A 378 12.34 8.30 -14.38
C LEU A 378 11.37 7.29 -15.00
N PRO A 379 11.32 6.04 -14.53
CA PRO A 379 10.33 5.07 -14.96
C PRO A 379 8.92 5.58 -14.63
N SER A 380 8.04 5.61 -15.61
CA SER A 380 6.76 6.30 -15.52
C SER A 380 5.68 5.51 -16.24
N TYR A 381 4.43 5.89 -16.07
CA TYR A 381 3.31 5.34 -16.81
C TYR A 381 2.48 6.45 -17.46
N LEU A 382 2.16 6.25 -18.73
CA LEU A 382 1.27 7.13 -19.49
C LEU A 382 -0.02 6.38 -19.81
N THR A 383 -1.16 7.00 -19.49
CA THR A 383 -2.48 6.51 -19.86
C THR A 383 -3.18 7.55 -20.71
N LEU A 384 -3.54 7.18 -21.94
CA LEU A 384 -4.20 8.07 -22.90
C LEU A 384 -5.67 7.71 -23.05
N PRO A 385 -6.59 8.69 -23.20
CA PRO A 385 -8.01 8.44 -23.30
C PRO A 385 -8.37 7.62 -24.55
N VAL A 386 -9.26 6.65 -24.38
CA VAL A 386 -9.73 5.78 -25.47
C VAL A 386 -10.51 6.55 -26.51
N GLY A 387 -10.20 6.32 -27.78
CA GLY A 387 -10.97 6.87 -28.91
C GLY A 387 -10.82 8.38 -29.11
N VAL A 388 -9.86 9.01 -28.46
CA VAL A 388 -9.49 10.42 -28.62
C VAL A 388 -8.14 10.47 -29.31
N GLU A 389 -7.94 11.45 -30.20
CA GLU A 389 -6.62 11.68 -30.81
C GLU A 389 -5.61 12.04 -29.72
N PRO A 390 -4.47 11.34 -29.60
CA PRO A 390 -3.50 11.57 -28.54
C PRO A 390 -2.61 12.80 -28.82
N ALA A 391 -3.23 13.95 -29.01
CA ALA A 391 -2.53 15.19 -29.34
C ALA A 391 -3.13 16.39 -28.61
N ASN A 392 -2.28 17.16 -27.94
CA ASN A 392 -2.66 18.39 -27.24
C ASN A 392 -3.83 18.18 -26.24
N LEU A 393 -3.79 17.09 -25.50
CA LEU A 393 -4.82 16.74 -24.52
C LEU A 393 -4.67 17.57 -23.24
N PRO A 394 -5.76 17.85 -22.52
CA PRO A 394 -5.64 18.23 -21.12
C PRO A 394 -5.02 17.06 -20.37
N MET A 395 -4.11 17.32 -19.43
CA MET A 395 -3.35 16.30 -18.73
C MET A 395 -3.44 16.45 -17.21
N VAL A 396 -3.45 15.34 -16.51
CA VAL A 396 -3.27 15.27 -15.06
C VAL A 396 -1.98 14.52 -14.75
N VAL A 397 -1.06 15.18 -14.05
CA VAL A 397 0.07 14.52 -13.40
C VAL A 397 -0.44 13.97 -12.07
N LEU A 398 -0.56 12.65 -11.99
CA LEU A 398 -1.04 11.96 -10.80
C LEU A 398 0.16 11.47 -10.00
N VAL A 399 0.38 12.04 -8.81
CA VAL A 399 1.58 11.84 -8.00
C VAL A 399 1.28 10.89 -6.85
N HIS A 400 2.04 9.79 -6.75
CA HIS A 400 1.88 8.84 -5.66
C HIS A 400 2.33 9.39 -4.30
N GLY A 401 1.81 8.81 -3.23
CA GLY A 401 2.22 9.09 -1.85
C GLY A 401 3.55 8.44 -1.46
N GLY A 402 3.87 8.48 -0.20
CA GLY A 402 5.08 7.90 0.37
C GLY A 402 6.02 8.97 0.94
N PRO A 403 7.12 9.43 0.27
CA PRO A 403 7.50 9.25 -1.14
C PRO A 403 8.16 7.90 -1.48
N TRP A 404 8.62 7.15 -0.50
CA TRP A 404 9.26 5.83 -0.66
C TRP A 404 8.21 4.76 -0.98
N TYR A 405 7.62 4.90 -2.14
CA TYR A 405 6.57 4.09 -2.75
C TYR A 405 6.75 4.13 -4.26
N ARG A 406 5.86 3.55 -5.06
CA ARG A 406 5.88 3.66 -6.52
C ARG A 406 4.51 3.44 -7.14
N ASP A 407 4.29 4.03 -8.31
CA ASP A 407 3.29 3.57 -9.25
C ASP A 407 3.75 2.28 -9.94
N ALA A 408 2.81 1.42 -10.24
CA ALA A 408 3.02 0.15 -10.92
C ALA A 408 1.92 -0.11 -11.95
N TRP A 409 2.21 -1.00 -12.90
CA TRP A 409 1.23 -1.41 -13.90
C TRP A 409 0.07 -2.17 -13.23
N ARG A 410 -1.09 -1.53 -13.16
CA ARG A 410 -2.31 -2.08 -12.56
C ARG A 410 -3.53 -1.23 -12.86
N TYR A 411 -4.72 -1.79 -12.69
CA TYR A 411 -5.95 -1.04 -12.68
C TYR A 411 -5.98 -0.06 -11.49
N THR A 412 -6.18 1.20 -11.80
CA THR A 412 -6.34 2.27 -10.82
C THR A 412 -7.60 3.05 -11.16
N PRO A 413 -8.67 3.00 -10.30
CA PRO A 413 -9.94 3.65 -10.62
C PRO A 413 -9.80 5.14 -10.98
N GLY A 414 -8.95 5.88 -10.25
CA GLY A 414 -8.69 7.29 -10.50
C GLY A 414 -8.05 7.54 -11.87
N VAL A 415 -7.11 6.71 -12.30
CA VAL A 415 -6.49 6.81 -13.64
C VAL A 415 -7.51 6.55 -14.74
N GLN A 416 -8.30 5.48 -14.60
CA GLN A 416 -9.33 5.12 -15.59
C GLN A 416 -10.45 6.16 -15.66
N PHE A 417 -10.85 6.68 -14.50
CA PHE A 417 -11.80 7.78 -14.41
C PHE A 417 -11.31 9.03 -15.18
N LEU A 418 -10.09 9.50 -14.90
CA LEU A 418 -9.51 10.67 -15.57
C LEU A 418 -9.38 10.44 -17.08
N ALA A 419 -8.90 9.27 -17.49
CA ALA A 419 -8.80 8.92 -18.91
C ALA A 419 -10.18 8.88 -19.59
N ASN A 420 -11.23 8.35 -18.96
CA ASN A 420 -12.60 8.34 -19.48
C ASN A 420 -13.15 9.78 -19.61
N ARG A 421 -12.72 10.73 -18.78
CA ARG A 421 -13.04 12.16 -18.88
C ARG A 421 -12.23 12.90 -19.93
N GLY A 422 -11.34 12.21 -20.64
CA GLY A 422 -10.60 12.76 -21.78
C GLY A 422 -9.23 13.37 -21.41
N TYR A 423 -8.75 13.12 -20.20
CA TYR A 423 -7.41 13.56 -19.75
C TYR A 423 -6.35 12.53 -20.11
N ALA A 424 -5.19 12.97 -20.59
CA ALA A 424 -3.98 12.18 -20.49
C ALA A 424 -3.59 12.11 -19.00
N VAL A 425 -3.19 10.94 -18.51
CA VAL A 425 -2.74 10.76 -17.13
C VAL A 425 -1.28 10.34 -17.15
N LEU A 426 -0.43 11.10 -16.48
CA LEU A 426 0.99 10.83 -16.34
C LEU A 426 1.30 10.52 -14.88
N GLN A 427 1.85 9.33 -14.62
CA GLN A 427 2.32 8.90 -13.32
C GLN A 427 3.85 8.78 -13.39
N VAL A 428 4.55 9.69 -12.71
CA VAL A 428 6.02 9.75 -12.70
C VAL A 428 6.53 9.09 -11.42
N ASN A 429 7.34 8.04 -11.55
CA ASN A 429 8.14 7.55 -10.44
C ASN A 429 9.39 8.43 -10.32
N PHE A 430 9.22 9.55 -9.63
CA PHE A 430 10.26 10.55 -9.38
C PHE A 430 11.36 9.96 -8.48
N ARG A 431 12.54 10.61 -8.44
CA ARG A 431 13.60 10.19 -7.49
C ARG A 431 13.07 10.07 -6.06
N GLY A 432 13.47 9.02 -5.36
CA GLY A 432 12.89 8.65 -4.07
C GLY A 432 11.85 7.54 -4.15
N SER A 433 11.26 7.31 -5.33
CA SER A 433 10.39 6.15 -5.55
C SER A 433 11.19 4.86 -5.36
N THR A 434 10.57 3.86 -4.71
CA THR A 434 11.18 2.53 -4.46
C THR A 434 10.98 1.60 -5.65
N GLY A 435 11.75 0.51 -5.69
CA GLY A 435 11.66 -0.50 -6.75
C GLY A 435 12.50 -0.20 -8.01
N TYR A 436 13.42 0.76 -7.91
CA TYR A 436 14.31 1.20 -9.00
C TYR A 436 15.79 1.33 -8.58
N GLY A 437 16.16 0.66 -7.51
CA GLY A 437 17.49 0.68 -6.94
C GLY A 437 17.65 1.67 -5.79
N LYS A 438 18.61 1.31 -4.92
CA LYS A 438 19.03 2.15 -3.78
C LYS A 438 19.47 3.54 -4.22
N ALA A 439 20.22 3.62 -5.32
CA ALA A 439 20.70 4.89 -5.87
C ALA A 439 19.55 5.81 -6.29
N HIS A 440 18.49 5.28 -6.90
CA HIS A 440 17.30 6.05 -7.27
C HIS A 440 16.56 6.59 -6.03
N THR A 441 16.43 5.75 -5.00
CA THR A 441 15.80 6.12 -3.73
C THR A 441 16.61 7.21 -3.01
N GLN A 442 17.94 7.04 -2.90
CA GLN A 442 18.84 7.98 -2.22
C GLN A 442 19.03 9.31 -2.98
N ALA A 443 18.77 9.35 -4.28
CA ALA A 443 18.79 10.58 -5.08
C ALA A 443 17.81 11.66 -4.60
N ALA A 444 16.85 11.30 -3.72
CA ALA A 444 15.89 12.22 -3.11
C ALA A 444 16.40 12.90 -1.83
N ILE A 445 17.57 12.52 -1.30
CA ILE A 445 18.09 13.11 -0.06
C ILE A 445 18.32 14.62 -0.25
N GLY A 446 17.63 15.44 0.58
CA GLY A 446 17.68 16.90 0.51
C GLY A 446 16.86 17.52 -0.63
N GLU A 447 16.13 16.75 -1.41
CA GLU A 447 15.52 17.19 -2.67
C GLU A 447 13.97 17.40 -2.60
N PHE A 448 13.39 17.41 -1.41
CA PHE A 448 11.99 17.79 -1.23
C PHE A 448 11.76 19.25 -1.68
N ALA A 449 10.75 19.51 -2.51
CA ALA A 449 10.53 20.72 -3.30
C ALA A 449 11.72 21.15 -4.19
N GLY A 450 12.75 20.32 -4.28
CA GLY A 450 13.89 20.45 -5.17
C GLY A 450 13.75 19.56 -6.40
N LYS A 451 14.72 18.65 -6.61
CA LYS A 451 14.74 17.77 -7.79
C LYS A 451 13.56 16.79 -7.83
N MET A 452 13.03 16.36 -6.69
CA MET A 452 11.81 15.53 -6.65
C MET A 452 10.63 16.23 -7.33
N HIS A 453 10.52 17.56 -7.15
CA HIS A 453 9.50 18.36 -7.83
C HIS A 453 9.87 18.60 -9.30
N THR A 454 11.14 18.91 -9.60
CA THR A 454 11.55 19.13 -11.00
C THR A 454 11.45 17.88 -11.86
N ASP A 455 11.52 16.67 -11.28
CA ASP A 455 11.23 15.41 -11.99
C ASP A 455 9.79 15.38 -12.52
N LEU A 456 8.81 15.87 -11.72
CA LEU A 456 7.42 15.99 -12.16
C LEU A 456 7.26 17.04 -13.28
N VAL A 457 7.96 18.18 -13.17
CA VAL A 457 7.98 19.21 -14.20
C VAL A 457 8.62 18.67 -15.49
N ASP A 458 9.71 17.91 -15.39
CA ASP A 458 10.35 17.26 -16.54
C ASP A 458 9.41 16.26 -17.23
N GLY A 459 8.57 15.57 -16.43
CA GLY A 459 7.48 14.74 -16.95
C GLY A 459 6.47 15.53 -17.79
N VAL A 460 6.07 16.72 -17.31
CA VAL A 460 5.19 17.64 -18.07
C VAL A 460 5.86 18.08 -19.37
N GLU A 461 7.12 18.53 -19.29
CA GLU A 461 7.88 18.98 -20.46
C GLU A 461 8.02 17.86 -21.51
N TRP A 462 8.31 16.64 -21.05
CA TRP A 462 8.36 15.48 -21.91
C TRP A 462 7.02 15.23 -22.61
N ALA A 463 5.91 15.22 -21.89
CA ALA A 463 4.59 14.95 -22.47
C ALA A 463 4.17 16.03 -23.49
N VAL A 464 4.51 17.30 -23.22
CA VAL A 464 4.29 18.42 -24.15
C VAL A 464 5.18 18.27 -25.39
N ALA A 465 6.46 17.94 -25.22
CA ALA A 465 7.40 17.74 -26.32
C ALA A 465 7.03 16.56 -27.23
N GLN A 466 6.42 15.50 -26.65
CA GLN A 466 5.87 14.37 -27.41
C GLN A 466 4.53 14.73 -28.11
N GLY A 467 3.97 15.89 -27.83
CA GLY A 467 2.70 16.34 -28.39
C GLY A 467 1.46 15.76 -27.72
N TYR A 468 1.60 14.99 -26.64
CA TYR A 468 0.47 14.40 -25.90
C TYR A 468 -0.33 15.45 -25.13
N ALA A 469 0.36 16.37 -24.45
CA ALA A 469 -0.24 17.33 -23.55
C ALA A 469 -0.26 18.76 -24.10
N ASP A 470 -1.35 19.48 -23.81
CA ASP A 470 -1.45 20.92 -23.96
C ASP A 470 -0.84 21.60 -22.72
N ARG A 471 0.23 22.39 -22.93
CA ARG A 471 0.97 23.04 -21.84
C ARG A 471 0.09 23.93 -20.93
N ASP A 472 -0.94 24.54 -21.50
CA ASP A 472 -1.80 25.46 -20.75
C ASP A 472 -2.93 24.71 -19.97
N ARG A 473 -3.04 23.41 -20.15
CA ARG A 473 -4.10 22.56 -19.55
C ARG A 473 -3.53 21.35 -18.82
N VAL A 474 -2.56 21.59 -17.92
CA VAL A 474 -1.97 20.56 -17.07
C VAL A 474 -2.37 20.80 -15.61
N ALA A 475 -2.94 19.80 -14.95
CA ALA A 475 -3.14 19.79 -13.51
C ALA A 475 -2.16 18.83 -12.81
N ILE A 476 -1.89 19.10 -11.55
CA ILE A 476 -1.21 18.18 -10.63
C ILE A 476 -2.19 17.71 -9.54
N MET A 477 -2.22 16.41 -9.29
CA MET A 477 -3.09 15.79 -8.29
C MET A 477 -2.33 14.70 -7.57
N GLY A 478 -2.50 14.59 -6.25
CA GLY A 478 -1.92 13.47 -5.51
C GLY A 478 -2.36 13.41 -4.07
N GLY A 479 -2.03 12.30 -3.42
CA GLY A 479 -2.36 12.03 -2.03
C GLY A 479 -1.12 11.95 -1.12
N SER A 480 -1.25 12.39 0.14
CA SER A 480 -0.17 12.32 1.13
C SER A 480 1.07 13.10 0.65
N TYR A 481 2.22 12.42 0.43
CA TYR A 481 3.34 13.08 -0.25
C TYR A 481 2.94 13.64 -1.63
N GLY A 482 2.09 12.94 -2.38
CA GLY A 482 1.54 13.45 -3.65
C GLY A 482 0.71 14.73 -3.47
N GLY A 483 0.02 14.86 -2.34
CA GLY A 483 -0.68 16.09 -1.94
C GLY A 483 0.31 17.23 -1.63
N TYR A 484 1.39 16.93 -0.90
CA TYR A 484 2.50 17.87 -0.73
C TYR A 484 3.05 18.32 -2.10
N ALA A 485 3.28 17.39 -3.03
CA ALA A 485 3.76 17.71 -4.37
C ALA A 485 2.77 18.59 -5.15
N ALA A 486 1.46 18.36 -5.00
CA ALA A 486 0.42 19.21 -5.60
C ALA A 486 0.43 20.62 -5.00
N LEU A 487 0.59 20.75 -3.68
CA LEU A 487 0.77 22.04 -3.01
C LEU A 487 2.08 22.73 -3.41
N VAL A 488 3.19 21.99 -3.58
CA VAL A 488 4.45 22.52 -4.13
C VAL A 488 4.21 23.04 -5.55
N GLY A 489 3.50 22.30 -6.40
CA GLY A 489 3.12 22.77 -7.73
C GLY A 489 2.34 24.08 -7.71
N ALA A 490 1.39 24.23 -6.78
CA ALA A 490 0.59 25.44 -6.63
C ALA A 490 1.38 26.65 -6.11
N THR A 491 2.46 26.40 -5.33
CA THR A 491 3.18 27.46 -4.62
C THR A 491 4.58 27.76 -5.17
N PHE A 492 5.31 26.77 -5.68
CA PHE A 492 6.68 26.93 -6.18
C PHE A 492 6.75 27.10 -7.70
N THR A 493 5.79 26.51 -8.42
CA THR A 493 5.73 26.56 -9.90
C THR A 493 4.30 26.81 -10.41
N PRO A 494 3.62 27.89 -9.94
CA PRO A 494 2.23 28.15 -10.29
C PRO A 494 2.02 28.41 -11.81
N GLU A 495 3.10 28.66 -12.55
CA GLU A 495 3.09 28.84 -14.00
C GLU A 495 3.03 27.52 -14.77
N VAL A 496 3.39 26.38 -14.14
CA VAL A 496 3.43 25.05 -14.79
C VAL A 496 2.05 24.41 -14.79
N PHE A 497 1.32 24.55 -13.67
CA PHE A 497 0.05 23.86 -13.46
C PHE A 497 -1.13 24.83 -13.51
N ALA A 498 -2.10 24.54 -14.37
CA ALA A 498 -3.33 25.31 -14.49
C ALA A 498 -4.26 25.12 -13.29
N ALA A 499 -4.16 23.99 -12.58
CA ALA A 499 -4.91 23.66 -11.37
C ALA A 499 -4.18 22.63 -10.52
N SER A 500 -4.44 22.61 -9.21
CA SER A 500 -3.84 21.66 -8.26
C SER A 500 -4.90 21.04 -7.36
N ILE A 501 -4.75 19.73 -7.10
CA ILE A 501 -5.65 18.98 -6.22
C ILE A 501 -4.80 18.27 -5.17
N ASP A 502 -4.96 18.70 -3.93
CA ASP A 502 -4.35 18.12 -2.74
C ASP A 502 -5.33 17.17 -2.05
N TYR A 503 -4.91 15.94 -1.83
CA TYR A 503 -5.62 14.92 -1.06
C TYR A 503 -4.76 14.52 0.14
N VAL A 504 -5.19 14.86 1.35
CA VAL A 504 -4.54 14.57 2.63
C VAL A 504 -3.04 14.90 2.64
N GLY A 505 -2.67 16.04 2.07
CA GLY A 505 -1.27 16.41 1.82
C GLY A 505 -0.60 17.16 2.97
N VAL A 506 0.73 17.06 3.01
CA VAL A 506 1.58 17.77 3.98
C VAL A 506 1.79 19.21 3.52
N SER A 507 1.53 20.18 4.37
CA SER A 507 1.76 21.61 4.08
C SER A 507 2.98 22.18 4.81
N ASP A 508 3.32 21.62 5.97
CA ASP A 508 4.46 22.00 6.83
C ASP A 508 5.26 20.76 7.23
N LEU A 509 6.45 20.59 6.65
CA LEU A 509 7.31 19.43 6.85
C LEU A 509 7.72 19.23 8.31
N ALA A 510 8.03 20.31 9.02
CA ALA A 510 8.43 20.23 10.43
C ALA A 510 7.24 19.89 11.34
N ASN A 511 6.07 20.49 11.10
CA ASN A 511 4.86 20.19 11.86
C ASN A 511 4.42 18.74 11.62
N PHE A 512 4.44 18.27 10.38
CA PHE A 512 4.15 16.89 10.04
C PHE A 512 4.98 15.89 10.85
N MET A 513 6.30 16.09 10.96
CA MET A 513 7.18 15.19 11.73
C MET A 513 6.89 15.26 13.23
N ARG A 514 6.56 16.43 13.78
CA ARG A 514 6.21 16.61 15.19
C ARG A 514 4.89 15.97 15.58
N THR A 515 3.96 15.88 14.64
CA THR A 515 2.62 15.31 14.85
C THR A 515 2.56 13.80 14.66
N GLN A 516 3.66 13.16 14.22
CA GLN A 516 3.69 11.70 14.05
C GLN A 516 3.41 10.97 15.36
N PRO A 517 2.64 9.86 15.30
CA PRO A 517 2.37 9.00 16.45
C PRO A 517 3.66 8.56 17.16
N ALA A 518 3.60 8.37 18.46
CA ALA A 518 4.79 8.07 19.29
C ALA A 518 5.57 6.82 18.80
N PHE A 519 4.85 5.78 18.35
CA PHE A 519 5.47 4.55 17.84
C PHE A 519 6.20 4.73 16.50
N ALA A 520 5.83 5.72 15.69
CA ALA A 520 6.46 5.97 14.39
C ALA A 520 7.74 6.78 14.47
N ARG A 521 7.92 7.55 15.55
CA ARG A 521 9.03 8.51 15.70
C ARG A 521 10.42 7.89 15.61
N PRO A 522 10.73 6.71 16.21
CA PRO A 522 12.06 6.11 16.07
C PRO A 522 12.48 5.84 14.64
N GLY A 523 11.52 5.47 13.77
CA GLY A 523 11.77 5.22 12.34
C GLY A 523 12.07 6.49 11.51
N LEU A 524 11.74 7.70 12.02
CA LEU A 524 11.92 8.94 11.26
C LEU A 524 13.40 9.24 10.94
N VAL A 525 14.33 8.69 11.70
CA VAL A 525 15.77 8.92 11.51
C VAL A 525 16.24 8.47 10.12
N ASN A 526 15.74 7.32 9.63
CA ASN A 526 16.18 6.73 8.35
C ASN A 526 15.48 7.33 7.13
N ASN A 527 14.30 7.91 7.32
CA ASN A 527 13.51 8.49 6.24
C ASN A 527 13.44 10.03 6.36
N TRP A 528 12.49 10.57 7.10
CA TRP A 528 12.22 12.00 7.12
C TRP A 528 13.43 12.82 7.59
N TYR A 529 14.12 12.43 8.70
CA TYR A 529 15.27 13.21 9.16
C TYR A 529 16.44 13.14 8.19
N ARG A 530 16.69 11.98 7.60
CA ARG A 530 17.76 11.82 6.60
C ARG A 530 17.47 12.56 5.30
N TYR A 531 16.25 12.48 4.81
CA TYR A 531 15.86 13.01 3.49
C TYR A 531 15.43 14.48 3.55
N VAL A 532 14.94 14.94 4.69
CA VAL A 532 14.38 16.28 4.85
C VAL A 532 15.12 17.09 5.89
N GLY A 533 15.37 16.53 7.07
CA GLY A 533 16.04 17.17 8.18
C GLY A 533 15.37 16.90 9.53
N ASP A 534 16.06 17.18 10.63
CA ASP A 534 15.55 17.06 12.00
C ASP A 534 14.92 18.39 12.45
N PRO A 535 13.60 18.44 12.75
CA PRO A 535 12.92 19.66 13.20
C PRO A 535 13.36 20.13 14.60
N ALA A 536 14.18 19.36 15.32
CA ALA A 536 14.80 19.79 16.57
C ALA A 536 16.04 20.68 16.35
N ILE A 537 16.59 20.72 15.14
CA ILE A 537 17.76 21.51 14.77
C ILE A 537 17.28 22.79 14.08
N PRO A 538 17.49 24.02 14.67
CA PRO A 538 16.90 25.26 14.17
C PRO A 538 17.21 25.59 12.69
N GLU A 539 18.43 25.30 12.24
CA GLU A 539 18.86 25.56 10.88
C GLU A 539 18.14 24.62 9.88
N GLN A 540 17.93 23.36 10.27
CA GLN A 540 17.20 22.39 9.46
C GLN A 540 15.69 22.67 9.47
N GLU A 541 15.13 23.10 10.60
CA GLU A 541 13.73 23.54 10.67
C GLU A 541 13.47 24.74 9.74
N ALA A 542 14.38 25.73 9.72
CA ALA A 542 14.26 26.88 8.82
C ALA A 542 14.31 26.45 7.34
N ASP A 543 15.17 25.50 6.99
CA ASP A 543 15.24 24.93 5.64
C ASP A 543 13.98 24.15 5.28
N MET A 544 13.45 23.35 6.22
CA MET A 544 12.16 22.66 6.03
C MET A 544 11.01 23.64 5.75
N LEU A 545 10.94 24.73 6.52
CA LEU A 545 9.93 25.76 6.32
C LEU A 545 10.08 26.39 4.94
N ALA A 546 11.31 26.66 4.48
CA ALA A 546 11.56 27.20 3.15
C ALA A 546 11.11 26.26 2.01
N ARG A 547 11.07 24.94 2.26
CA ARG A 547 10.60 23.89 1.36
C ARG A 547 9.14 23.46 1.61
N SER A 548 8.47 24.08 2.55
CA SER A 548 7.08 23.79 2.91
C SER A 548 6.11 24.71 2.16
N PRO A 549 5.07 24.19 1.53
CA PRO A 549 4.05 24.97 0.82
C PRO A 549 3.46 26.11 1.69
N ILE A 550 3.27 25.86 2.99
CA ILE A 550 2.71 26.84 3.92
C ILE A 550 3.48 28.16 3.96
N SER A 551 4.79 28.17 3.65
CA SER A 551 5.63 29.37 3.61
C SER A 551 5.46 30.22 2.35
N ARG A 552 4.82 29.66 1.30
CA ARG A 552 4.68 30.28 -0.03
C ARG A 552 3.23 30.43 -0.50
N LEU A 553 2.28 30.42 0.42
CA LEU A 553 0.86 30.56 0.06
C LEU A 553 0.56 31.88 -0.67
N ASP A 554 1.44 32.87 -0.52
CA ASP A 554 1.35 34.15 -1.24
C ASP A 554 1.52 34.01 -2.77
N ASP A 555 2.19 32.95 -3.19
CA ASP A 555 2.45 32.64 -4.61
C ASP A 555 1.29 31.87 -5.28
N VAL A 556 0.30 31.41 -4.51
CA VAL A 556 -0.87 30.71 -5.07
C VAL A 556 -1.71 31.67 -5.92
N THR A 557 -1.72 31.42 -7.21
CA THR A 557 -2.44 32.21 -8.22
C THR A 557 -3.38 31.39 -9.09
N ARG A 558 -3.35 30.07 -8.96
CA ARG A 558 -4.16 29.12 -9.72
C ARG A 558 -5.16 28.41 -8.82
N PRO A 559 -6.25 27.88 -9.40
CA PRO A 559 -7.24 27.11 -8.66
C PRO A 559 -6.64 25.98 -7.84
N LEU A 560 -7.10 25.84 -6.60
CA LEU A 560 -6.66 24.82 -5.64
C LEU A 560 -7.87 24.15 -5.01
N MET A 561 -7.88 22.82 -5.03
CA MET A 561 -8.82 21.98 -4.30
C MET A 561 -8.06 21.18 -3.24
N ILE A 562 -8.64 21.06 -2.04
CA ILE A 562 -8.09 20.29 -0.92
C ILE A 562 -9.17 19.35 -0.41
N ALA A 563 -8.80 18.08 -0.15
CA ALA A 563 -9.65 17.10 0.49
C ALA A 563 -8.94 16.46 1.68
N GLN A 564 -9.65 16.30 2.82
CA GLN A 564 -9.08 15.87 4.09
C GLN A 564 -10.02 14.96 4.86
N GLY A 565 -9.48 13.87 5.43
CA GLY A 565 -10.15 13.07 6.45
C GLY A 565 -9.99 13.71 7.83
N ALA A 566 -11.10 13.82 8.59
CA ALA A 566 -11.07 14.48 9.90
C ALA A 566 -10.29 13.69 10.95
N ASN A 567 -10.22 12.36 10.79
CA ASN A 567 -9.56 11.41 11.71
C ASN A 567 -8.17 10.98 11.24
N ASP A 568 -7.58 11.71 10.29
CA ASP A 568 -6.26 11.37 9.75
C ASP A 568 -5.18 11.42 10.84
N ALA A 569 -4.66 10.24 11.17
CA ALA A 569 -3.62 10.05 12.19
C ALA A 569 -2.19 10.24 11.65
N ARG A 570 -2.00 10.32 10.33
CA ARG A 570 -0.70 10.47 9.66
C ARG A 570 -0.43 11.92 9.28
N VAL A 571 -1.35 12.52 8.53
CA VAL A 571 -1.31 13.95 8.16
C VAL A 571 -2.50 14.63 8.82
N VAL A 572 -2.26 15.22 9.98
CA VAL A 572 -3.33 15.78 10.80
C VAL A 572 -4.12 16.86 10.04
N LYS A 573 -5.43 16.92 10.27
CA LYS A 573 -6.35 17.85 9.60
C LYS A 573 -5.87 19.32 9.64
N ALA A 574 -5.12 19.69 10.66
CA ALA A 574 -4.55 21.04 10.80
C ALA A 574 -3.61 21.43 9.64
N GLU A 575 -2.99 20.47 8.95
CA GLU A 575 -2.17 20.74 7.75
C GLU A 575 -3.02 21.41 6.65
N SER A 576 -4.19 20.87 6.37
CA SER A 576 -5.14 21.41 5.40
C SER A 576 -5.85 22.67 5.92
N ASP A 577 -6.33 22.68 7.18
CA ASP A 577 -7.02 23.83 7.78
C ASP A 577 -6.16 25.10 7.70
N ASN A 578 -4.88 25.01 8.06
CA ASN A 578 -3.94 26.14 8.06
C ASN A 578 -3.76 26.75 6.65
N VAL A 579 -3.69 25.91 5.62
CA VAL A 579 -3.59 26.37 4.22
C VAL A 579 -4.88 27.10 3.82
N VAL A 580 -6.02 26.48 4.05
CA VAL A 580 -7.35 27.02 3.67
C VAL A 580 -7.62 28.35 4.38
N GLU A 581 -7.38 28.42 5.68
CA GLU A 581 -7.61 29.65 6.48
C GLU A 581 -6.74 30.82 5.95
N ARG A 582 -5.46 30.56 5.71
CA ARG A 582 -4.55 31.60 5.20
C ARG A 582 -4.90 32.07 3.79
N LEU A 583 -5.27 31.16 2.89
CA LEU A 583 -5.67 31.54 1.53
C LEU A 583 -6.99 32.33 1.55
N ARG A 584 -8.00 31.89 2.30
CA ARG A 584 -9.27 32.59 2.44
C ARG A 584 -9.12 33.98 3.07
N ALA A 585 -8.22 34.13 4.05
CA ALA A 585 -7.91 35.43 4.64
C ALA A 585 -7.32 36.44 3.61
N ARG A 586 -6.73 35.96 2.52
CA ARG A 586 -6.25 36.75 1.37
C ARG A 586 -7.30 36.92 0.27
N GLY A 587 -8.50 36.35 0.44
CA GLY A 587 -9.54 36.39 -0.58
C GLY A 587 -9.33 35.39 -1.73
N VAL A 588 -8.48 34.39 -1.54
CA VAL A 588 -8.31 33.28 -2.49
C VAL A 588 -9.35 32.21 -2.17
N GLU A 589 -10.16 31.85 -3.14
CA GLU A 589 -11.12 30.75 -3.02
C GLU A 589 -10.39 29.41 -3.10
N VAL A 590 -10.77 28.49 -2.20
CA VAL A 590 -10.26 27.12 -2.16
C VAL A 590 -11.46 26.19 -2.01
N ASP A 591 -11.56 25.22 -2.92
CA ASP A 591 -12.51 24.12 -2.78
C ASP A 591 -12.01 23.18 -1.68
N TYR A 592 -12.67 23.17 -0.53
CA TYR A 592 -12.25 22.40 0.62
C TYR A 592 -13.31 21.39 1.06
N LEU A 593 -12.97 20.11 0.96
CA LEU A 593 -13.81 18.99 1.39
C LEU A 593 -13.22 18.34 2.64
N VAL A 594 -14.06 18.13 3.65
CA VAL A 594 -13.70 17.40 4.86
C VAL A 594 -14.70 16.27 5.06
N PHE A 595 -14.20 15.08 5.37
CA PHE A 595 -14.99 13.88 5.64
C PHE A 595 -14.79 13.46 7.09
N ASP A 596 -15.85 13.57 7.91
CA ASP A 596 -15.79 13.42 9.36
C ASP A 596 -15.58 11.97 9.84
N ASP A 597 -15.85 11.00 8.96
CA ASP A 597 -15.75 9.55 9.20
C ASP A 597 -14.58 8.90 8.44
N GLU A 598 -13.62 9.71 7.95
CA GLU A 598 -12.45 9.22 7.20
C GLU A 598 -11.13 9.62 7.86
N GLY A 599 -10.11 8.78 7.61
CA GLY A 599 -8.73 8.98 8.02
C GLY A 599 -7.80 9.39 6.87
N HIS A 600 -6.60 8.78 6.80
CA HIS A 600 -5.59 9.07 5.76
C HIS A 600 -5.97 8.54 4.37
N GLY A 601 -7.05 7.79 4.23
CA GLY A 601 -7.63 7.29 2.99
C GLY A 601 -9.14 7.26 3.11
N PHE A 602 -9.86 7.56 2.03
CA PHE A 602 -11.31 7.47 2.03
C PHE A 602 -11.72 6.03 1.69
N VAL A 603 -12.33 5.36 2.65
CA VAL A 603 -12.72 3.95 2.55
C VAL A 603 -14.20 3.80 2.23
N ASN A 604 -15.02 4.75 2.69
CA ASN A 604 -16.46 4.71 2.47
C ASN A 604 -16.79 5.10 1.01
N PRO A 605 -17.51 4.25 0.24
CA PRO A 605 -17.77 4.50 -1.18
C PRO A 605 -18.44 5.85 -1.44
N GLU A 606 -19.37 6.27 -0.59
CA GLU A 606 -20.07 7.56 -0.71
C GLU A 606 -19.13 8.78 -0.61
N ASN A 607 -18.08 8.67 0.20
CA ASN A 607 -17.07 9.72 0.35
C ASN A 607 -16.16 9.77 -0.88
N ASN A 608 -15.73 8.61 -1.38
CA ASN A 608 -14.99 8.52 -2.65
C ASN A 608 -15.80 9.09 -3.82
N ILE A 609 -17.07 8.70 -3.95
CA ILE A 609 -17.96 9.22 -4.99
C ILE A 609 -18.11 10.75 -4.87
N THR A 610 -18.27 11.28 -3.66
CA THR A 610 -18.37 12.73 -3.41
C THR A 610 -17.09 13.44 -3.78
N PHE A 611 -15.94 12.91 -3.41
CA PHE A 611 -14.64 13.45 -3.75
C PHE A 611 -14.42 13.49 -5.27
N TYR A 612 -14.60 12.36 -5.96
CA TYR A 612 -14.37 12.31 -7.42
C TYR A 612 -15.42 13.09 -8.22
N ARG A 613 -16.62 13.30 -7.69
CA ARG A 613 -17.59 14.22 -8.29
C ARG A 613 -17.11 15.67 -8.21
N ALA A 614 -16.49 16.06 -7.09
CA ALA A 614 -15.87 17.38 -6.97
C ALA A 614 -14.64 17.50 -7.89
N VAL A 615 -13.79 16.46 -8.00
CA VAL A 615 -12.65 16.40 -8.94
C VAL A 615 -13.12 16.56 -10.39
N GLU A 616 -14.17 15.85 -10.81
CA GLU A 616 -14.73 15.96 -12.17
C GLU A 616 -15.11 17.40 -12.49
N LYS A 617 -15.88 18.02 -11.61
CA LYS A 617 -16.33 19.40 -11.78
C LYS A 617 -15.16 20.37 -11.82
N PHE A 618 -14.24 20.27 -10.89
CA PHE A 618 -13.08 21.15 -10.77
C PHE A 618 -12.17 21.06 -12.01
N LEU A 619 -11.84 19.86 -12.45
CA LEU A 619 -10.99 19.68 -13.63
C LEU A 619 -11.69 20.11 -14.92
N ALA A 620 -12.99 19.85 -15.07
CA ALA A 620 -13.75 20.29 -16.24
C ALA A 620 -13.81 21.82 -16.35
N GLU A 621 -13.94 22.52 -15.23
CA GLU A 621 -13.96 23.99 -15.16
C GLU A 621 -12.61 24.60 -15.56
N HIS A 622 -11.50 24.02 -15.10
CA HIS A 622 -10.19 24.66 -15.23
C HIS A 622 -9.33 24.11 -16.39
N LEU A 623 -9.51 22.86 -16.81
CA LEU A 623 -8.75 22.26 -17.91
C LEU A 623 -9.62 21.97 -19.15
N GLY A 624 -10.93 22.06 -19.02
CA GLY A 624 -11.82 21.44 -19.99
C GLY A 624 -11.76 19.92 -19.88
N GLY A 625 -12.55 19.21 -20.59
CA GLY A 625 -12.70 17.77 -20.50
C GLY A 625 -14.17 17.40 -20.50
N ARG A 626 -14.46 16.12 -20.36
CA ARG A 626 -15.83 15.62 -20.35
C ARG A 626 -16.33 15.56 -18.90
N ALA A 627 -17.52 16.07 -18.65
CA ALA A 627 -18.22 15.96 -17.36
C ALA A 627 -19.69 15.62 -17.60
N LYS A 628 -20.32 14.93 -16.62
CA LYS A 628 -21.77 14.68 -16.62
C LYS A 628 -22.55 15.84 -16.04
#